data_323ee3eb1f7614c1329e6215c21225f4
#
_entry.id   323ee3eb1f7614c1329e6215c21225f4
#
_cell.length_a   1.000
_cell.length_b   1.000
_cell.length_c   1.000
_cell.angle_alpha   90.00
_cell.angle_beta   90.00
_cell.angle_gamma   90.00
#
_symmetry.space_group_name_H-M   'P 1'
#
loop_
_entity.id
_entity.type
_entity.pdbx_description
1 polymer ?
#
loop_
_entity_poly.entity_id
_entity_poly.type
_entity_poly.pdbx_seq_one_letter_code
_entity_poly.pdbx_strand_id
1 'polypeptide(L)'
;MRLISVIFVTFIALFLMGCGSNRHPQLYLSYFDIKQPQVGDFEVCASSGCHKLSQLAYTANEWETICAVFESASTSPADERERIKIAVATMEQMIGTKNGTSVDAARNHHHGEGKQLDCIAEAANTTVALLLFQKENLLRYHTVGHPEHRGLLHGRLPHNTASIYENTTGDHYTVDSWFFKNGEPAVCVPVNEWKAGYDPND
;
A
#
# COMPACT_ATOMS: atom_id res chain seq x y z
N MET A 1 39.52 45.94 42.80
CA MET A 1 39.48 45.09 41.59
C MET A 1 38.49 43.94 41.86
N ARG A 2 37.32 44.00 41.25
CA ARG A 2 36.28 42.95 41.34
C ARG A 2 36.26 42.20 39.98
N LEU A 3 36.63 40.92 39.99
CA LEU A 3 36.47 40.00 38.85
C LEU A 3 35.00 39.70 38.67
N ILE A 4 34.44 40.00 37.51
CA ILE A 4 33.10 39.57 37.08
C ILE A 4 33.31 38.28 36.29
N SER A 5 32.88 37.14 36.89
CA SER A 5 32.79 35.85 36.18
C SER A 5 31.56 35.86 35.30
N VAL A 6 31.78 35.82 34.00
CA VAL A 6 30.71 35.62 32.99
C VAL A 6 30.54 34.12 32.84
N ILE A 7 29.39 33.61 33.29
CA ILE A 7 28.98 32.21 33.09
C ILE A 7 28.31 32.15 31.72
N PHE A 8 28.95 31.49 30.75
CA PHE A 8 28.38 31.16 29.44
C PHE A 8 27.50 29.91 29.62
N VAL A 9 26.20 30.09 29.61
CA VAL A 9 25.23 28.97 29.57
C VAL A 9 25.00 28.61 28.10
N THR A 10 25.66 27.55 27.67
CA THR A 10 25.44 26.95 26.36
C THR A 10 24.15 26.11 26.38
N PHE A 11 23.10 26.61 25.76
CA PHE A 11 21.87 25.86 25.49
C PHE A 11 22.15 24.85 24.39
N ILE A 12 22.36 23.58 24.75
CA ILE A 12 22.35 22.46 23.79
C ILE A 12 20.89 22.13 23.51
N ALA A 13 20.36 22.61 22.38
CA ALA A 13 19.09 22.16 21.87
C ALA A 13 19.28 20.72 21.36
N LEU A 14 18.90 19.72 22.15
CA LEU A 14 18.72 18.35 21.68
C LEU A 14 17.54 18.35 20.71
N PHE A 15 17.83 18.37 19.42
CA PHE A 15 16.89 17.92 18.39
C PHE A 15 16.68 16.42 18.60
N LEU A 16 15.61 16.05 19.29
CA LEU A 16 15.05 14.71 19.24
C LEU A 16 14.51 14.51 17.82
N MET A 17 15.38 14.10 16.91
CA MET A 17 14.93 13.47 15.66
C MET A 17 14.24 12.19 16.10
N GLY A 18 12.92 12.24 16.20
CA GLY A 18 12.08 11.06 16.28
C GLY A 18 12.33 10.22 15.04
N CYS A 19 13.20 9.23 15.12
CA CYS A 19 13.26 8.15 14.15
C CYS A 19 11.94 7.37 14.27
N GLY A 20 10.87 7.87 13.66
CA GLY A 20 9.80 7.01 13.21
C GLY A 20 10.42 6.05 12.21
N SER A 21 10.56 4.77 12.57
CA SER A 21 11.03 3.76 11.62
C SER A 21 9.91 3.49 10.62
N ASN A 22 9.70 4.40 9.69
CA ASN A 22 8.93 4.12 8.48
C ASN A 22 9.72 3.06 7.72
N ARG A 23 9.41 1.80 7.99
CA ARG A 23 9.99 0.71 7.20
C ARG A 23 9.58 0.96 5.75
N HIS A 24 10.58 1.01 4.87
CA HIS A 24 10.32 1.27 3.46
C HIS A 24 9.44 0.14 2.88
N PRO A 25 8.39 0.43 2.09
CA PRO A 25 7.47 -0.59 1.56
C PRO A 25 8.19 -1.69 0.77
N GLN A 26 9.31 -1.36 0.10
CA GLN A 26 10.14 -2.34 -0.60
C GLN A 26 10.72 -3.43 0.32
N LEU A 27 10.90 -3.15 1.61
CA LEU A 27 11.34 -4.17 2.57
C LEU A 27 10.32 -5.30 2.70
N TYR A 28 9.02 -4.98 2.69
CA TYR A 28 7.96 -6.00 2.68
C TYR A 28 8.00 -6.84 1.39
N LEU A 29 8.13 -6.19 0.25
CA LEU A 29 8.20 -6.88 -1.05
C LEU A 29 9.43 -7.79 -1.16
N SER A 30 10.56 -7.40 -0.53
CA SER A 30 11.79 -8.22 -0.56
C SER A 30 11.66 -9.56 0.16
N TYR A 31 10.70 -9.74 1.07
CA TYR A 31 10.41 -11.05 1.68
C TYR A 31 9.87 -12.08 0.66
N PHE A 32 9.38 -11.61 -0.47
CA PHE A 32 8.84 -12.42 -1.57
C PHE A 32 9.72 -12.36 -2.82
N ASP A 33 10.95 -11.83 -2.70
CA ASP A 33 11.87 -11.60 -3.83
C ASP A 33 11.32 -10.64 -4.90
N ILE A 34 10.27 -9.87 -4.61
CA ILE A 34 9.71 -8.86 -5.53
C ILE A 34 10.62 -7.64 -5.56
N LYS A 35 11.15 -7.34 -6.75
CA LYS A 35 12.03 -6.20 -7.01
C LYS A 35 11.23 -4.89 -7.02
N GLN A 36 11.97 -3.78 -7.02
CA GLN A 36 11.35 -2.47 -7.18
C GLN A 36 10.63 -2.37 -8.52
N PRO A 37 9.30 -2.14 -8.53
CA PRO A 37 8.50 -2.21 -9.73
C PRO A 37 8.78 -1.07 -10.70
N GLN A 38 8.62 -1.36 -12.00
CA GLN A 38 8.60 -0.43 -13.11
C GLN A 38 7.41 -0.74 -14.01
N VAL A 39 6.86 0.25 -14.71
CA VAL A 39 5.69 0.06 -15.58
C VAL A 39 5.91 -1.05 -16.62
N GLY A 40 7.10 -1.09 -17.21
CA GLY A 40 7.49 -2.09 -18.21
C GLY A 40 8.09 -3.37 -17.64
N ASP A 41 8.22 -3.51 -16.31
CA ASP A 41 8.84 -4.68 -15.66
C ASP A 41 8.51 -4.70 -14.18
N PHE A 42 7.58 -5.56 -13.76
CA PHE A 42 7.20 -5.73 -12.36
C PHE A 42 6.77 -7.17 -12.06
N GLU A 43 6.92 -7.54 -10.80
CA GLU A 43 6.52 -8.84 -10.29
C GLU A 43 5.33 -8.69 -9.35
N VAL A 44 4.40 -9.66 -9.40
CA VAL A 44 3.24 -9.75 -8.53
C VAL A 44 3.04 -11.17 -8.04
N CYS A 45 2.42 -11.32 -6.88
CA CYS A 45 1.99 -12.62 -6.39
C CYS A 45 0.88 -13.19 -7.29
N ALA A 46 0.99 -14.45 -7.65
CA ALA A 46 0.03 -15.17 -8.48
C ALA A 46 -0.60 -16.37 -7.75
N SER A 47 -0.42 -16.46 -6.43
CA SER A 47 -1.03 -17.46 -5.55
C SER A 47 -1.02 -16.99 -4.10
N SER A 48 -1.83 -17.61 -3.25
CA SER A 48 -1.86 -17.38 -1.79
C SER A 48 -0.45 -17.47 -1.20
N GLY A 49 -0.18 -16.67 -0.15
CA GLY A 49 1.12 -16.59 0.52
C GLY A 49 2.24 -16.08 -0.36
N CYS A 50 1.92 -15.58 -1.55
CA CYS A 50 2.91 -15.17 -2.55
C CYS A 50 3.92 -16.28 -2.94
N HIS A 51 3.51 -17.54 -2.90
CA HIS A 51 4.38 -18.68 -3.25
C HIS A 51 4.76 -18.76 -4.73
N LYS A 52 4.01 -18.08 -5.58
CA LYS A 52 4.31 -17.95 -7.02
C LYS A 52 4.28 -16.49 -7.41
N LEU A 53 5.27 -16.08 -8.18
CA LEU A 53 5.33 -14.76 -8.80
C LEU A 53 4.99 -14.86 -10.28
N SER A 54 4.40 -13.79 -10.80
CA SER A 54 4.27 -13.52 -12.23
C SER A 54 5.05 -12.26 -12.55
N GLN A 55 5.97 -12.36 -13.52
CA GLN A 55 6.63 -11.20 -14.09
C GLN A 55 5.76 -10.63 -15.19
N LEU A 56 5.45 -9.37 -15.13
CA LEU A 56 4.50 -8.67 -16.00
C LEU A 56 5.05 -7.33 -16.46
N ALA A 57 4.40 -6.79 -17.48
CA ALA A 57 4.61 -5.43 -17.98
C ALA A 57 3.26 -4.85 -18.38
N TYR A 58 3.09 -3.54 -18.22
CA TYR A 58 1.99 -2.82 -18.86
C TYR A 58 2.44 -2.34 -20.24
N THR A 59 1.55 -2.48 -21.22
CA THR A 59 1.66 -1.75 -22.47
C THR A 59 1.40 -0.27 -22.25
N ALA A 60 1.78 0.59 -23.19
CA ALA A 60 1.52 2.02 -23.11
C ALA A 60 0.02 2.31 -22.90
N ASN A 61 -0.86 1.64 -23.66
CA ASN A 61 -2.31 1.85 -23.56
C ASN A 61 -2.89 1.38 -22.21
N GLU A 62 -2.40 0.27 -21.65
CA GLU A 62 -2.82 -0.18 -20.32
C GLU A 62 -2.41 0.83 -19.24
N TRP A 63 -1.17 1.32 -19.32
CA TRP A 63 -0.70 2.32 -18.38
C TRP A 63 -1.43 3.65 -18.52
N GLU A 64 -1.71 4.09 -19.74
CA GLU A 64 -2.53 5.27 -20.01
C GLU A 64 -3.94 5.15 -19.39
N THR A 65 -4.55 3.96 -19.47
CA THR A 65 -5.85 3.70 -18.82
C THR A 65 -5.77 3.87 -17.29
N ILE A 66 -4.67 3.45 -16.66
CA ILE A 66 -4.45 3.66 -15.23
C ILE A 66 -4.23 5.15 -14.93
N CYS A 67 -3.41 5.83 -15.72
CA CYS A 67 -3.15 7.27 -15.58
C CYS A 67 -4.43 8.09 -15.71
N ALA A 68 -5.37 7.69 -16.58
CA ALA A 68 -6.63 8.37 -16.80
C ALA A 68 -7.49 8.49 -15.52
N VAL A 69 -7.33 7.56 -14.56
CA VAL A 69 -7.98 7.68 -13.24
C VAL A 69 -7.52 8.92 -12.48
N PHE A 70 -6.30 9.39 -12.74
CA PHE A 70 -5.68 10.56 -12.10
C PHE A 70 -5.64 11.82 -12.97
N GLU A 71 -6.15 11.78 -14.23
CA GLU A 71 -6.06 12.90 -15.20
C GLU A 71 -6.66 14.22 -14.69
N SER A 72 -7.82 14.18 -14.05
CA SER A 72 -8.27 15.33 -13.29
C SER A 72 -7.51 15.34 -11.97
N ALA A 73 -6.63 16.34 -11.80
CA ALA A 73 -5.83 16.45 -10.58
C ALA A 73 -6.70 16.30 -9.33
N SER A 74 -6.26 15.44 -8.42
CA SER A 74 -6.93 15.28 -7.12
C SER A 74 -7.03 16.64 -6.42
N THR A 75 -8.22 16.96 -5.94
CA THR A 75 -8.52 18.26 -5.31
C THR A 75 -8.27 18.24 -3.80
N SER A 76 -8.17 17.05 -3.22
CA SER A 76 -7.91 16.84 -1.79
C SER A 76 -7.30 15.45 -1.53
N PRO A 77 -6.72 15.23 -0.34
CA PRO A 77 -6.27 13.89 0.05
C PRO A 77 -7.39 12.84 0.00
N ALA A 78 -8.60 13.20 0.39
CA ALA A 78 -9.76 12.29 0.33
C ALA A 78 -10.13 11.90 -1.11
N ASP A 79 -10.13 12.86 -2.04
CA ASP A 79 -10.35 12.61 -3.46
C ASP A 79 -9.26 11.70 -4.04
N GLU A 80 -7.99 11.91 -3.67
CA GLU A 80 -6.90 11.03 -4.11
C GLU A 80 -7.07 9.60 -3.60
N ARG A 81 -7.53 9.40 -2.35
CA ARG A 81 -7.82 8.05 -1.85
C ARG A 81 -8.90 7.33 -2.66
N GLU A 82 -9.95 8.03 -3.09
CA GLU A 82 -10.97 7.42 -3.97
C GLU A 82 -10.38 7.03 -5.33
N ARG A 83 -9.50 7.84 -5.90
CA ARG A 83 -8.80 7.50 -7.16
C ARG A 83 -7.84 6.33 -6.98
N ILE A 84 -7.11 6.26 -5.89
CA ILE A 84 -6.24 5.13 -5.56
C ILE A 84 -7.04 3.82 -5.56
N LYS A 85 -8.21 3.80 -4.92
CA LYS A 85 -9.10 2.62 -4.88
C LYS A 85 -9.47 2.12 -6.28
N ILE A 86 -9.87 3.05 -7.17
CA ILE A 86 -10.24 2.76 -8.55
C ILE A 86 -9.02 2.30 -9.37
N ALA A 87 -7.88 2.98 -9.22
CA ALA A 87 -6.66 2.64 -9.93
C ALA A 87 -6.12 1.26 -9.54
N VAL A 88 -6.18 0.89 -8.25
CA VAL A 88 -5.83 -0.46 -7.77
C VAL A 88 -6.73 -1.49 -8.43
N ALA A 89 -8.05 -1.30 -8.41
CA ALA A 89 -9.01 -2.20 -9.06
C ALA A 89 -8.72 -2.35 -10.58
N THR A 90 -8.42 -1.25 -11.26
CA THR A 90 -8.06 -1.27 -12.69
C THR A 90 -6.79 -2.09 -12.94
N MET A 91 -5.78 -1.93 -12.10
CA MET A 91 -4.56 -2.72 -12.19
C MET A 91 -4.81 -4.21 -11.93
N GLU A 92 -5.59 -4.56 -10.92
CA GLU A 92 -5.96 -5.94 -10.60
C GLU A 92 -6.67 -6.64 -11.76
N GLN A 93 -7.59 -5.97 -12.44
CA GLN A 93 -8.26 -6.50 -13.64
C GLN A 93 -7.26 -6.84 -14.74
N MET A 94 -6.31 -5.94 -15.01
CA MET A 94 -5.28 -6.15 -16.02
C MET A 94 -4.32 -7.29 -15.63
N ILE A 95 -3.87 -7.29 -14.38
CA ILE A 95 -3.00 -8.34 -13.82
C ILE A 95 -3.72 -9.69 -13.88
N GLY A 96 -4.95 -9.75 -13.41
CA GLY A 96 -5.76 -10.97 -13.39
C GLY A 96 -5.95 -11.58 -14.76
N THR A 97 -6.15 -10.74 -15.79
CA THR A 97 -6.24 -11.18 -17.19
C THR A 97 -4.92 -11.79 -17.68
N LYS A 98 -3.78 -11.22 -17.28
CA LYS A 98 -2.45 -11.66 -17.73
C LYS A 98 -1.97 -12.94 -17.04
N ASN A 99 -2.24 -13.09 -15.74
CA ASN A 99 -1.71 -14.21 -14.93
C ASN A 99 -2.76 -15.22 -14.47
N GLY A 100 -4.04 -14.96 -14.77
CA GLY A 100 -5.17 -15.84 -14.45
C GLY A 100 -5.75 -15.65 -13.06
N THR A 101 -5.37 -14.59 -12.31
CA THR A 101 -5.94 -14.28 -11.00
C THR A 101 -7.27 -13.51 -11.08
N SER A 102 -7.83 -13.29 -12.26
CA SER A 102 -9.16 -12.69 -12.45
C SER A 102 -10.30 -13.48 -11.80
N VAL A 103 -10.05 -14.74 -11.43
CA VAL A 103 -10.99 -15.61 -10.72
C VAL A 103 -10.90 -15.49 -9.19
N ASP A 104 -10.05 -14.60 -8.69
CA ASP A 104 -9.87 -14.40 -7.26
C ASP A 104 -11.14 -13.90 -6.58
N ALA A 105 -11.53 -14.61 -5.52
CA ALA A 105 -12.75 -14.36 -4.78
C ALA A 105 -12.48 -13.48 -3.56
N ALA A 106 -13.48 -12.69 -3.18
CA ALA A 106 -13.44 -11.88 -1.98
C ALA A 106 -13.10 -12.73 -0.73
N ARG A 107 -12.28 -12.16 0.17
CA ARG A 107 -12.00 -12.72 1.51
C ARG A 107 -11.42 -14.13 1.48
N ASN A 108 -10.61 -14.41 0.48
CA ASN A 108 -10.04 -15.75 0.36
C ASN A 108 -9.01 -16.03 1.46
N HIS A 109 -9.25 -17.12 2.20
CA HIS A 109 -8.37 -17.67 3.23
C HIS A 109 -7.70 -18.98 2.79
N HIS A 110 -7.94 -19.43 1.57
CA HIS A 110 -7.45 -20.74 1.14
C HIS A 110 -5.95 -20.67 0.86
N HIS A 111 -5.22 -21.53 1.54
CA HIS A 111 -3.83 -21.85 1.23
C HIS A 111 -3.81 -22.91 0.12
N GLY A 112 -3.29 -22.58 -1.03
CA GLY A 112 -3.22 -23.56 -2.13
C GLY A 112 -2.61 -23.02 -3.42
N GLU A 113 -2.38 -23.94 -4.36
CA GLU A 113 -1.76 -23.63 -5.67
C GLU A 113 -2.71 -22.96 -6.68
N GLY A 114 -3.92 -22.64 -6.28
CA GLY A 114 -4.92 -21.98 -7.15
C GLY A 114 -4.53 -20.57 -7.53
N LYS A 115 -5.38 -19.95 -8.35
CA LYS A 115 -5.27 -18.55 -8.75
C LYS A 115 -5.96 -17.61 -7.75
N GLN A 116 -6.11 -18.07 -6.52
CA GLN A 116 -6.66 -17.32 -5.40
C GLN A 116 -5.55 -16.60 -4.64
N LEU A 117 -5.80 -15.38 -4.24
CA LEU A 117 -4.88 -14.55 -3.46
C LEU A 117 -5.40 -14.43 -2.02
N ASP A 118 -4.53 -14.62 -1.05
CA ASP A 118 -4.84 -14.31 0.35
C ASP A 118 -4.42 -12.87 0.68
N CYS A 119 -4.70 -12.45 1.91
CA CYS A 119 -4.36 -11.09 2.33
C CYS A 119 -2.86 -10.76 2.27
N ILE A 120 -1.98 -11.75 2.28
CA ILE A 120 -0.52 -11.55 2.11
C ILE A 120 -0.21 -11.18 0.67
N ALA A 121 -0.75 -11.96 -0.28
CA ALA A 121 -0.56 -11.74 -1.70
C ALA A 121 -1.22 -10.44 -2.15
N GLU A 122 -2.44 -10.15 -1.67
CA GLU A 122 -3.15 -8.89 -1.95
C GLU A 122 -2.39 -7.67 -1.41
N ALA A 123 -1.90 -7.70 -0.17
CA ALA A 123 -1.10 -6.63 0.38
C ALA A 123 0.17 -6.37 -0.43
N ALA A 124 0.83 -7.44 -0.92
CA ALA A 124 2.01 -7.31 -1.77
C ALA A 124 1.66 -6.68 -3.12
N ASN A 125 0.62 -7.19 -3.81
CA ASN A 125 0.21 -6.71 -5.13
C ASN A 125 -0.27 -5.25 -5.08
N THR A 126 -1.06 -4.89 -4.07
CA THR A 126 -1.49 -3.51 -3.85
C THR A 126 -0.30 -2.60 -3.54
N THR A 127 0.70 -3.08 -2.79
CA THR A 127 1.93 -2.31 -2.53
C THR A 127 2.73 -2.07 -3.83
N VAL A 128 2.82 -3.07 -4.72
CA VAL A 128 3.42 -2.91 -6.06
C VAL A 128 2.69 -1.84 -6.85
N ALA A 129 1.34 -1.86 -6.86
CA ALA A 129 0.52 -0.85 -7.53
C ALA A 129 0.81 0.57 -7.00
N LEU A 130 0.77 0.75 -5.70
CA LEU A 130 1.01 2.04 -5.05
C LEU A 130 2.42 2.56 -5.32
N LEU A 131 3.43 1.69 -5.33
CA LEU A 131 4.80 2.09 -5.67
C LEU A 131 4.95 2.53 -7.12
N LEU A 132 4.23 1.89 -8.06
CA LEU A 132 4.16 2.36 -9.45
C LEU A 132 3.50 3.75 -9.52
N PHE A 133 2.36 3.96 -8.86
CA PHE A 133 1.70 5.26 -8.81
C PHE A 133 2.60 6.35 -8.24
N GLN A 134 3.30 6.05 -7.15
CA GLN A 134 4.24 7.00 -6.53
C GLN A 134 5.42 7.31 -7.45
N LYS A 135 6.02 6.29 -8.08
CA LYS A 135 7.18 6.44 -8.97
C LYS A 135 6.86 7.28 -10.21
N GLU A 136 5.68 7.11 -10.76
CA GLU A 136 5.20 7.83 -11.94
C GLU A 136 4.51 9.18 -11.57
N ASN A 137 4.66 9.62 -10.31
CA ASN A 137 4.17 10.91 -9.79
C ASN A 137 2.63 11.08 -9.91
N LEU A 138 1.88 10.00 -9.82
CA LEU A 138 0.42 10.02 -9.82
C LEU A 138 -0.15 10.38 -8.42
N LEU A 139 0.62 10.14 -7.34
CA LEU A 139 0.26 10.48 -5.98
C LEU A 139 0.77 11.88 -5.62
N ARG A 140 -0.14 12.77 -5.28
CA ARG A 140 0.15 14.15 -4.89
C ARG A 140 0.12 14.36 -3.39
N TYR A 141 -0.85 13.74 -2.75
CA TYR A 141 -1.15 13.95 -1.32
C TYR A 141 -0.69 12.80 -0.43
N HIS A 142 -0.31 11.67 -1.01
CA HIS A 142 0.09 10.51 -0.23
C HIS A 142 1.47 9.98 -0.61
N THR A 143 2.10 9.32 0.37
CA THR A 143 3.34 8.56 0.21
C THR A 143 3.06 7.11 0.61
N VAL A 144 3.63 6.15 -0.12
CA VAL A 144 3.43 4.72 0.16
C VAL A 144 4.11 4.33 1.47
N GLY A 145 3.33 3.69 2.35
CA GLY A 145 3.78 3.15 3.62
C GLY A 145 4.20 1.69 3.55
N HIS A 146 4.81 1.20 4.63
CA HIS A 146 5.03 -0.23 4.81
C HIS A 146 3.66 -0.90 5.05
N PRO A 147 3.38 -2.07 4.44
CA PRO A 147 2.15 -2.82 4.71
C PRO A 147 1.91 -3.04 6.20
N GLU A 148 0.66 -2.95 6.58
CA GLU A 148 0.20 -3.09 7.95
C GLU A 148 -0.30 -4.50 8.22
N HIS A 149 -0.14 -4.91 9.48
CA HIS A 149 -0.60 -6.21 9.97
C HIS A 149 -1.47 -6.01 11.21
N ARG A 150 -2.56 -6.75 11.29
CA ARG A 150 -3.35 -6.94 12.52
C ARG A 150 -3.37 -8.42 12.90
N GLY A 151 -3.18 -8.68 14.20
CA GLY A 151 -3.26 -10.03 14.76
C GLY A 151 -4.69 -10.50 14.99
N LEU A 152 -4.82 -11.59 15.74
CA LEU A 152 -6.11 -12.12 16.18
C LEU A 152 -6.70 -11.17 17.22
N LEU A 153 -7.67 -10.36 16.83
CA LEU A 153 -8.28 -9.37 17.70
C LEU A 153 -9.81 -9.38 17.48
N HIS A 154 -10.59 -9.27 18.56
CA HIS A 154 -12.05 -9.20 18.50
C HIS A 154 -12.72 -10.30 17.66
N GLY A 155 -12.14 -11.51 17.63
CA GLY A 155 -12.66 -12.64 16.83
C GLY A 155 -12.37 -12.56 15.33
N ARG A 156 -11.59 -11.58 14.90
CA ARG A 156 -11.13 -11.45 13.52
C ARG A 156 -9.84 -12.24 13.30
N LEU A 157 -9.68 -12.82 12.12
CA LEU A 157 -8.45 -13.50 11.72
C LEU A 157 -7.30 -12.50 11.51
N PRO A 158 -6.03 -12.96 11.66
CA PRO A 158 -4.88 -12.15 11.24
C PRO A 158 -5.03 -11.68 9.81
N HIS A 159 -4.64 -10.44 9.55
CA HIS A 159 -4.83 -9.83 8.23
C HIS A 159 -3.69 -8.85 7.90
N ASN A 160 -3.36 -8.75 6.62
CA ASN A 160 -2.37 -7.83 6.07
C ASN A 160 -3.02 -6.92 5.05
N THR A 161 -2.51 -5.70 4.92
CA THR A 161 -2.96 -4.72 3.93
C THR A 161 -1.84 -3.77 3.54
N ALA A 162 -1.89 -3.22 2.33
CA ALA A 162 -1.03 -2.10 1.93
C ALA A 162 -1.41 -0.83 2.69
N SER A 163 -0.54 0.16 2.72
CA SER A 163 -0.79 1.41 3.43
C SER A 163 -0.20 2.64 2.73
N ILE A 164 -0.77 3.80 3.05
CA ILE A 164 -0.33 5.12 2.59
C ILE A 164 -0.37 6.12 3.74
N TYR A 165 0.53 7.12 3.69
CA TYR A 165 0.55 8.26 4.59
C TYR A 165 0.11 9.52 3.88
N GLU A 166 -0.78 10.31 4.47
CA GLU A 166 -1.10 11.64 4.01
C GLU A 166 0.08 12.58 4.30
N ASN A 167 0.62 13.23 3.26
CA ASN A 167 1.87 14.00 3.34
C ASN A 167 1.79 15.22 4.28
N THR A 168 0.61 15.82 4.43
CA THR A 168 0.43 17.07 5.19
C THR A 168 0.21 16.80 6.68
N THR A 169 -0.59 15.79 7.01
CA THR A 169 -1.00 15.49 8.38
C THR A 169 -0.20 14.36 9.01
N GLY A 170 0.38 13.48 8.18
CA GLY A 170 0.97 12.22 8.62
C GLY A 170 -0.07 11.14 8.94
N ASP A 171 -1.35 11.38 8.67
CA ASP A 171 -2.41 10.40 8.89
C ASP A 171 -2.15 9.15 8.05
N HIS A 172 -2.39 8.00 8.66
CA HIS A 172 -2.05 6.70 8.11
C HIS A 172 -3.30 5.94 7.72
N TYR A 173 -3.38 5.52 6.45
CA TYR A 173 -4.53 4.83 5.87
C TYR A 173 -4.13 3.47 5.31
N THR A 174 -5.04 2.51 5.36
CA THR A 174 -4.93 1.23 4.65
C THR A 174 -5.40 1.39 3.21
N VAL A 175 -4.92 0.49 2.33
CA VAL A 175 -5.49 0.26 1.00
C VAL A 175 -5.66 -1.26 0.87
N ASP A 176 -6.87 -1.74 1.11
CA ASP A 176 -7.18 -3.16 1.34
C ASP A 176 -8.13 -3.69 0.26
N SER A 177 -7.60 -4.43 -0.69
CA SER A 177 -8.35 -5.05 -1.78
C SER A 177 -8.93 -6.41 -1.41
N TRP A 178 -8.38 -7.11 -0.43
CA TRP A 178 -8.76 -8.47 -0.06
C TRP A 178 -10.24 -8.67 0.30
N PHE A 179 -10.92 -7.61 0.76
CA PHE A 179 -12.35 -7.71 1.12
C PHE A 179 -13.25 -7.98 -0.08
N PHE A 180 -12.80 -7.73 -1.28
CA PHE A 180 -13.60 -7.76 -2.51
C PHE A 180 -13.02 -8.73 -3.54
N LYS A 181 -13.75 -8.94 -4.64
CA LYS A 181 -13.26 -9.73 -5.77
C LYS A 181 -12.23 -8.95 -6.58
N ASN A 182 -11.40 -9.68 -7.31
CA ASN A 182 -10.45 -9.08 -8.23
C ASN A 182 -11.11 -7.99 -9.09
N GLY A 183 -10.52 -6.80 -9.06
CA GLY A 183 -10.97 -5.65 -9.84
C GLY A 183 -12.14 -4.86 -9.26
N GLU A 184 -12.55 -5.13 -8.02
CA GLU A 184 -13.46 -4.25 -7.27
C GLU A 184 -12.66 -3.23 -6.46
N PRO A 185 -13.16 -1.97 -6.28
CA PRO A 185 -12.41 -0.92 -5.57
C PRO A 185 -12.07 -1.31 -4.14
N ALA A 186 -10.80 -1.11 -3.76
CA ALA A 186 -10.28 -1.39 -2.44
C ALA A 186 -10.98 -0.58 -1.32
N VAL A 187 -10.84 -1.00 -0.08
CA VAL A 187 -11.15 -0.18 1.11
C VAL A 187 -9.97 0.73 1.42
N CYS A 188 -10.26 1.98 1.77
CA CYS A 188 -9.25 2.91 2.28
C CYS A 188 -9.77 3.59 3.55
N VAL A 189 -9.28 3.14 4.70
CA VAL A 189 -9.71 3.62 6.04
C VAL A 189 -8.51 3.90 6.93
N PRO A 190 -8.66 4.71 7.99
CA PRO A 190 -7.58 4.94 8.96
C PRO A 190 -7.06 3.62 9.55
N VAL A 191 -5.73 3.49 9.66
CA VAL A 191 -5.08 2.26 10.16
C VAL A 191 -5.53 1.90 11.57
N ASN A 192 -5.78 2.88 12.44
CA ASN A 192 -6.28 2.63 13.79
C ASN A 192 -7.68 2.00 13.78
N GLU A 193 -8.57 2.45 12.91
CA GLU A 193 -9.90 1.87 12.70
C GLU A 193 -9.78 0.45 12.13
N TRP A 194 -8.96 0.27 11.11
CA TRP A 194 -8.71 -1.05 10.52
C TRP A 194 -8.14 -2.03 11.56
N LYS A 195 -7.17 -1.58 12.38
CA LYS A 195 -6.60 -2.40 13.48
C LYS A 195 -7.61 -2.73 14.58
N ALA A 196 -8.60 -1.88 14.80
CA ALA A 196 -9.70 -2.14 15.72
C ALA A 196 -10.69 -3.21 15.21
N GLY A 197 -10.49 -3.75 14.02
CA GLY A 197 -11.29 -4.85 13.47
C GLY A 197 -12.28 -4.42 12.40
N TYR A 198 -12.03 -3.29 11.71
CA TYR A 198 -12.89 -2.84 10.62
C TYR A 198 -13.22 -3.97 9.64
N ASP A 199 -14.48 -4.03 9.24
CA ASP A 199 -15.00 -4.87 8.17
C ASP A 199 -16.07 -4.08 7.40
N PRO A 200 -16.01 -4.00 6.06
CA PRO A 200 -16.95 -3.21 5.26
C PRO A 200 -18.40 -3.70 5.30
N ASN A 201 -18.66 -4.88 5.91
CA ASN A 201 -20.01 -5.45 6.03
C ASN A 201 -20.61 -5.30 7.46
N ASP A 202 -19.91 -4.63 8.38
CA ASP A 202 -20.40 -4.39 9.75
C ASP A 202 -21.40 -3.23 9.83
#